data_51c08700570ca431def90ba986b76499
#
_entry.id   51c08700570ca431def90ba986b76499
#
_cell.length_a   1.000
_cell.length_b   1.000
_cell.length_c   1.000
_cell.angle_alpha   90.00
_cell.angle_beta   90.00
_cell.angle_gamma   90.00
#
_symmetry.space_group_name_H-M   'P 1'
#
loop_
_entity.id
_entity.type
_entity.pdbx_description
1 polymer ?
#
loop_
_entity_poly.entity_id
_entity_poly.type
_entity_poly.pdbx_seq_one_letter_code
_entity_poly.pdbx_strand_id
1 'polypeptide(L)'
;MPTRLAVEKTIKELLARYNAEDALLFGSYARGDETPESDIDVVVFGGDHFKKTDIFAFAEDLREALATNADVFEISEVDKGTPLYDSLMKEGIKIFR
;
A
#
# COMPACT_ATOMS: atom_id res chain seq x y z
N MET A 1 3.44 -16.25 -6.14
CA MET A 1 3.43 -14.78 -6.36
C MET A 1 2.00 -14.31 -6.62
N PRO A 2 1.45 -13.40 -5.84
CA PRO A 2 0.11 -12.90 -6.11
C PRO A 2 0.09 -12.07 -7.39
N THR A 3 -1.05 -12.06 -8.07
CA THR A 3 -1.24 -11.18 -9.22
C THR A 3 -1.46 -9.75 -8.73
N ARG A 4 -1.19 -8.77 -9.58
CA ARG A 4 -1.48 -7.37 -9.26
C ARG A 4 -2.96 -7.17 -8.92
N LEU A 5 -3.86 -7.83 -9.63
CA LEU A 5 -5.30 -7.74 -9.37
C LEU A 5 -5.64 -8.22 -7.96
N ALA A 6 -5.06 -9.34 -7.54
CA ALA A 6 -5.25 -9.87 -6.18
C ALA A 6 -4.70 -8.91 -5.13
N VAL A 7 -3.55 -8.30 -5.38
CA VAL A 7 -2.95 -7.30 -4.50
C VAL A 7 -3.88 -6.10 -4.35
N GLU A 8 -4.37 -5.55 -5.46
CA GLU A 8 -5.26 -4.39 -5.44
C GLU A 8 -6.56 -4.69 -4.70
N LYS A 9 -7.15 -5.86 -4.96
CA LYS A 9 -8.38 -6.28 -4.30
C LYS A 9 -8.22 -6.39 -2.78
N THR A 10 -7.13 -7.01 -2.35
CA THR A 10 -6.85 -7.17 -0.92
C THR A 10 -6.63 -5.83 -0.24
N ILE A 11 -5.87 -4.92 -0.86
CA ILE A 11 -5.65 -3.58 -0.33
C ILE A 11 -6.99 -2.86 -0.18
N LYS A 12 -7.84 -2.93 -1.19
CA LYS A 12 -9.16 -2.29 -1.15
C LYS A 12 -10.01 -2.80 0.02
N GLU A 13 -10.02 -4.11 0.25
CA GLU A 13 -10.73 -4.71 1.37
C GLU A 13 -10.19 -4.23 2.71
N LEU A 14 -8.88 -4.11 2.84
CA LEU A 14 -8.25 -3.65 4.08
C LEU A 14 -8.49 -2.17 4.33
N LEU A 15 -8.51 -1.35 3.28
CA LEU A 15 -8.86 0.07 3.41
C LEU A 15 -10.25 0.22 4.05
N ALA A 16 -11.21 -0.56 3.60
CA ALA A 16 -12.55 -0.54 4.18
C ALA A 16 -12.56 -1.05 5.62
N ARG A 17 -11.82 -2.11 5.90
CA ARG A 17 -11.75 -2.72 7.24
C ARG A 17 -11.21 -1.74 8.29
N TYR A 18 -10.20 -0.97 7.93
CA TYR A 18 -9.52 -0.06 8.85
C TYR A 18 -9.95 1.39 8.72
N ASN A 19 -10.97 1.68 7.95
CA ASN A 19 -11.50 3.04 7.76
C ASN A 19 -10.47 4.02 7.18
N ALA A 20 -9.60 3.53 6.33
CA ALA A 20 -8.68 4.38 5.58
C ALA A 20 -9.35 4.90 4.31
N GLU A 21 -8.84 5.99 3.74
CA GLU A 21 -9.44 6.61 2.56
C GLU A 21 -9.05 5.91 1.27
N ASP A 22 -7.75 5.84 1.01
CA ASP A 22 -7.24 5.19 -0.19
C ASP A 22 -5.76 4.83 -0.02
N ALA A 23 -5.14 4.32 -1.07
CA ALA A 23 -3.74 3.92 -1.03
C ALA A 23 -3.07 4.10 -2.38
N LEU A 24 -1.75 4.10 -2.37
CA LEU A 24 -0.92 4.02 -3.58
C LEU A 24 -0.12 2.72 -3.54
N LEU A 25 -0.25 1.93 -4.59
CA LEU A 25 0.64 0.80 -4.84
C LEU A 25 1.84 1.34 -5.61
N PHE A 26 3.04 1.06 -5.14
CA PHE A 26 4.24 1.55 -5.80
C PHE A 26 5.30 0.45 -5.91
N GLY A 27 6.52 0.81 -6.33
CA GLY A 27 7.59 -0.16 -6.52
C GLY A 27 7.35 -1.07 -7.73
N SER A 28 7.87 -2.29 -7.66
CA SER A 28 7.85 -3.22 -8.79
C SER A 28 6.45 -3.60 -9.25
N TYR A 29 5.52 -3.75 -8.32
CA TYR A 29 4.11 -4.06 -8.68
C TYR A 29 3.45 -2.92 -9.45
N ALA A 30 3.78 -1.67 -9.14
CA ALA A 30 3.25 -0.53 -9.88
C ALA A 30 3.85 -0.44 -11.29
N ARG A 31 5.15 -0.76 -11.42
CA ARG A 31 5.85 -0.71 -12.71
C ARG A 31 5.54 -1.91 -13.61
N GLY A 32 5.01 -3.00 -13.05
CA GLY A 32 4.75 -4.21 -13.81
C GLY A 32 5.98 -5.10 -14.00
N ASP A 33 7.04 -4.87 -13.21
CA ASP A 33 8.28 -5.67 -13.30
C ASP A 33 8.50 -6.54 -12.05
N GLU A 34 7.43 -6.86 -11.35
CA GLU A 34 7.50 -7.71 -10.16
C GLU A 34 7.99 -9.12 -10.50
N THR A 35 8.75 -9.68 -9.55
CA THR A 35 9.26 -11.05 -9.61
C THR A 35 8.76 -11.82 -8.38
N PRO A 36 8.96 -13.15 -8.31
CA PRO A 36 8.57 -13.91 -7.12
C PRO A 36 9.22 -13.42 -5.82
N GLU A 37 10.36 -12.72 -5.92
CA GLU A 37 11.06 -12.15 -4.75
C GLU A 37 10.64 -10.73 -4.43
N SER A 38 9.80 -10.11 -5.24
CA SER A 38 9.36 -8.72 -5.01
C SER A 38 8.49 -8.59 -3.78
N ASP A 39 8.77 -7.54 -3.00
CA ASP A 39 7.88 -7.14 -1.91
C ASP A 39 6.75 -6.27 -2.47
N ILE A 40 5.66 -6.21 -1.71
CA ILE A 40 4.55 -5.31 -2.04
C ILE A 40 4.78 -4.02 -1.28
N ASP A 41 4.81 -2.90 -2.00
CA ASP A 41 5.04 -1.58 -1.42
C ASP A 41 3.78 -0.73 -1.51
N VAL A 42 3.27 -0.28 -0.37
CA VAL A 42 1.99 0.43 -0.28
C VAL A 42 2.12 1.65 0.62
N VAL A 43 1.55 2.77 0.19
CA VAL A 43 1.35 3.94 1.04
C VAL A 43 -0.15 4.12 1.24
N VAL A 44 -0.57 4.16 2.50
CA VAL A 44 -1.98 4.32 2.88
C VAL A 44 -2.25 5.78 3.18
N PHE A 45 -3.33 6.31 2.60
CA PHE A 45 -3.89 7.62 2.98
C PHE A 45 -4.98 7.34 4.00
N GLY A 46 -4.62 7.47 5.28
CA GLY A 46 -5.52 7.09 6.36
C GLY A 46 -6.72 7.99 6.50
N GLY A 47 -6.50 9.29 6.46
CA GLY A 47 -7.57 10.26 6.68
C GLY A 47 -7.96 10.39 8.15
N ASP A 48 -9.08 11.06 8.40
CA ASP A 48 -9.49 11.43 9.76
C ASP A 48 -9.99 10.27 10.60
N HIS A 49 -10.48 9.23 9.96
CA HIS A 49 -11.10 8.09 10.66
C HIS A 49 -10.16 6.90 10.82
N PHE A 50 -8.97 7.01 10.29
CA PHE A 50 -7.97 5.93 10.38
C PHE A 50 -7.12 6.10 11.63
N LYS A 51 -7.02 5.05 12.42
CA LYS A 51 -6.13 5.03 13.57
C LYS A 51 -4.72 4.68 13.08
N LYS A 52 -3.77 5.61 13.23
CA LYS A 52 -2.42 5.45 12.65
C LYS A 52 -1.69 4.21 13.12
N THR A 53 -1.91 3.79 14.36
CA THR A 53 -1.32 2.55 14.87
C THR A 53 -1.85 1.31 14.15
N ASP A 54 -3.00 1.39 13.49
CA ASP A 54 -3.57 0.28 12.71
C ASP A 54 -2.75 -0.01 11.44
N ILE A 55 -1.79 0.84 11.11
CA ILE A 55 -0.92 0.58 9.96
C ILE A 55 -0.16 -0.75 10.14
N PHE A 56 0.20 -1.10 11.36
CA PHE A 56 0.88 -2.36 11.65
C PHE A 56 -0.04 -3.57 11.43
N ALA A 57 -1.29 -3.46 11.88
CA ALA A 57 -2.28 -4.52 11.66
C ALA A 57 -2.63 -4.64 10.17
N PHE A 58 -2.74 -3.53 9.48
CA PHE A 58 -2.96 -3.49 8.03
C PHE A 58 -1.86 -4.25 7.30
N ALA A 59 -0.59 -3.95 7.63
CA ALA A 59 0.55 -4.60 7.02
C ALA A 59 0.56 -6.11 7.28
N GLU A 60 0.26 -6.52 8.51
CA GLU A 60 0.21 -7.93 8.89
C GLU A 60 -0.88 -8.67 8.12
N ASP A 61 -2.07 -8.08 8.06
CA ASP A 61 -3.20 -8.68 7.34
C ASP A 61 -2.88 -8.82 5.84
N LEU A 62 -2.20 -7.83 5.27
CA LEU A 62 -1.81 -7.86 3.86
C LEU A 62 -0.82 -9.00 3.60
N ARG A 63 0.18 -9.14 4.45
CA ARG A 63 1.18 -10.21 4.34
C ARG A 63 0.53 -11.59 4.45
N GLU A 64 -0.36 -11.76 5.40
CA GLU A 64 -1.05 -13.03 5.61
C GLU A 64 -1.97 -13.39 4.45
N ALA A 65 -2.75 -12.42 3.99
CA ALA A 65 -3.72 -12.65 2.91
C ALA A 65 -3.05 -13.05 1.60
N LEU A 66 -1.89 -12.49 1.32
CA LEU A 66 -1.19 -12.69 0.04
C LEU A 66 0.02 -13.61 0.16
N ALA A 67 0.38 -14.05 1.38
CA ALA A 67 1.54 -14.88 1.66
C ALA A 67 2.82 -14.29 1.03
N THR A 68 2.98 -12.97 1.14
CA THR A 68 4.07 -12.22 0.52
C THR A 68 4.45 -11.07 1.44
N ASN A 69 5.75 -10.75 1.49
CA ASN A 69 6.20 -9.59 2.27
C ASN A 69 5.60 -8.30 1.72
N ALA A 70 5.27 -7.40 2.63
CA ALA A 70 4.73 -6.10 2.26
C ALA A 70 5.28 -5.03 3.19
N ASP A 71 5.66 -3.91 2.61
CA ASP A 71 6.05 -2.71 3.33
C ASP A 71 4.93 -1.69 3.19
N VAL A 72 4.36 -1.29 4.32
CA VAL A 72 3.19 -0.41 4.34
C VAL A 72 3.50 0.82 5.18
N PHE A 73 3.26 1.98 4.61
CA PHE A 73 3.48 3.27 5.25
C PHE A 73 2.20 4.09 5.22
N GLU A 74 2.01 4.95 6.21
CA GLU A 74 0.96 5.96 6.16
C GLU A 74 1.57 7.25 5.57
N ILE A 75 0.82 7.96 4.72
CA ILE A 75 1.35 9.08 3.94
C ILE A 75 1.99 10.17 4.82
N SER A 76 1.52 10.35 6.04
CA SER A 76 2.10 11.36 6.94
C SER A 76 3.55 11.05 7.36
N GLU A 77 4.00 9.80 7.17
CA GLU A 77 5.38 9.41 7.44
C GLU A 77 6.33 9.81 6.30
N VAL A 78 5.79 10.23 5.15
CA VAL A 78 6.57 10.57 3.97
C VAL A 78 6.60 12.09 3.81
N ASP A 79 7.81 12.67 3.87
CA ASP A 79 7.98 14.11 3.73
C ASP A 79 7.71 14.56 2.30
N LYS A 80 6.88 15.58 2.15
CA LYS A 80 6.47 16.10 0.84
C LYS A 80 7.61 16.64 -0.01
N GLY A 81 8.68 17.11 0.60
CA GLY A 81 9.81 17.69 -0.13
C GLY A 81 10.86 16.68 -0.55
N THR A 82 10.60 15.38 -0.46
CA THR A 82 11.59 14.35 -0.75
C THR A 82 11.41 13.76 -2.15
N PRO A 83 12.49 13.24 -2.76
CA PRO A 83 12.37 12.51 -4.03
C PRO A 83 11.43 11.31 -3.95
N LEU A 84 11.36 10.66 -2.79
CA LEU A 84 10.45 9.53 -2.58
C LEU A 84 8.99 9.97 -2.76
N TYR A 85 8.61 11.10 -2.15
CA TYR A 85 7.25 11.63 -2.30
C TYR A 85 6.91 11.89 -3.76
N ASP A 86 7.85 12.52 -4.49
CA ASP A 86 7.63 12.82 -5.91
C ASP A 86 7.48 11.54 -6.74
N SER A 87 8.28 10.52 -6.46
CA SER A 87 8.17 9.22 -7.13
C SER A 87 6.83 8.56 -6.86
N LEU A 88 6.36 8.60 -5.62
CA LEU A 88 5.07 8.02 -5.23
C LEU A 88 3.93 8.67 -5.99
N MET A 89 3.95 10.00 -6.11
CA MET A 89 2.89 10.74 -6.79
C MET A 89 2.91 10.54 -8.30
N LYS A 90 4.08 10.30 -8.88
CA LYS A 90 4.21 10.07 -10.33
C LYS A 90 3.93 8.64 -10.74
N GLU A 91 4.47 7.68 -10.00
CA GLU A 91 4.50 6.27 -10.40
C GLU A 91 3.51 5.40 -9.67
N GLY A 92 3.03 5.85 -8.52
CA GLY A 92 2.10 5.07 -7.71
C GLY A 92 0.76 4.88 -8.41
N ILE A 93 0.19 3.70 -8.21
CA ILE A 93 -1.14 3.39 -8.74
C ILE A 93 -2.14 3.57 -7.63
N LYS A 94 -3.10 4.47 -7.83
CA LYS A 94 -4.12 4.79 -6.83
C LYS A 94 -5.11 3.64 -6.69
N ILE A 95 -5.34 3.24 -5.45
CA ILE A 95 -6.34 2.22 -5.10
C ILE A 95 -7.36 2.91 -4.21
N PHE A 96 -8.58 3.01 -4.70
CA PHE A 96 -9.67 3.63 -3.95
C PHE A 96 -10.39 2.58 -3.11
N ARG A 97 -10.77 3.01 -1.95
CA ARG A 97 -11.58 2.22 -1.04
C ARG A 97 -12.90 1.75 -1.65
#